data_f2ba99a12e24a555ff322ce6471bc3fd
#
_entry.id   f2ba99a12e24a555ff322ce6471bc3fd
#
_cell.length_a   1.000
_cell.length_b   1.000
_cell.length_c   1.000
_cell.angle_alpha   90.00
_cell.angle_beta   90.00
_cell.angle_gamma   90.00
#
_symmetry.space_group_name_H-M   'P 1'
#
loop_
_entity.id
_entity.type
_entity.pdbx_description
1 polymer ?
#
loop_
_entity_poly.entity_id
_entity_poly.type
_entity_poly.pdbx_seq_one_letter_code
_entity_poly.pdbx_strand_id
1 'polypeptide(L)'
;FSITSSPTNTEFMEFSIKKCGCLTSWLHQMEVGQQITIRGPYGNHFPVETDLKGKDLLFIAGGIGLAPLRSVINYVRDKRENYGSIQIIYGSRSKDDLVDYKEIIDEWMKDTGIEVNLTIDREQEGWDGHVGFVPNFVKEVNPDISKTVLICGPPIMIKFTLGALKELGFEETQVFTTMELRMKCGVGKCGRCNIG
;
A
#
# COMPACT_ATOMS: atom_id res chain seq x y z
N PHE A 1 0.35 -1.30 13.37
CA PHE A 1 0.07 -0.23 12.40
C PHE A 1 1.34 0.07 11.62
N SER A 2 1.22 0.24 10.31
CA SER A 2 2.34 0.61 9.46
C SER A 2 2.62 2.11 9.55
N ILE A 3 3.89 2.49 9.54
CA ILE A 3 4.29 3.89 9.38
C ILE A 3 4.01 4.26 7.92
N THR A 4 3.27 5.35 7.70
CA THR A 4 2.81 5.77 6.37
C THR A 4 3.54 7.00 5.83
N SER A 5 4.22 7.76 6.69
CA SER A 5 5.09 8.85 6.26
C SER A 5 6.34 8.32 5.56
N SER A 6 6.90 9.13 4.65
CA SER A 6 8.20 8.85 4.05
C SER A 6 9.30 8.81 5.12
N PRO A 7 10.26 7.87 5.02
CA PRO A 7 11.44 7.87 5.91
C PRO A 7 12.33 9.12 5.76
N THR A 8 12.15 9.91 4.72
CA THR A 8 12.83 11.20 4.55
C THR A 8 12.30 12.27 5.49
N ASN A 9 11.06 12.12 5.96
CA ASN A 9 10.49 12.99 6.97
C ASN A 9 10.97 12.58 8.36
N THR A 10 11.79 13.41 8.97
CA THR A 10 12.35 13.18 10.31
C THR A 10 11.66 13.96 11.43
N GLU A 11 10.67 14.77 11.10
CA GLU A 11 9.99 15.64 12.09
C GLU A 11 8.82 14.92 12.79
N PHE A 12 8.10 14.07 12.04
CA PHE A 12 6.93 13.34 12.56
C PHE A 12 6.74 12.00 11.87
N MET A 13 5.93 11.14 12.47
CA MET A 13 5.46 9.90 11.87
C MET A 13 3.96 9.96 11.64
N GLU A 14 3.51 9.48 10.48
CA GLU A 14 2.11 9.34 10.14
C GLU A 14 1.67 7.88 10.18
N PHE A 15 0.39 7.70 10.50
CA PHE A 15 -0.26 6.39 10.52
C PHE A 15 -1.68 6.52 9.94
N SER A 16 -1.98 5.78 8.89
CA SER A 16 -3.34 5.65 8.37
C SER A 16 -4.03 4.48 9.08
N ILE A 17 -5.03 4.79 9.91
CA ILE A 17 -5.66 3.82 10.81
C ILE A 17 -7.13 3.65 10.46
N LYS A 18 -7.50 2.47 9.96
CA LYS A 18 -8.90 2.12 9.71
C LYS A 18 -9.63 1.82 11.01
N LYS A 19 -10.82 2.41 11.19
CA LYS A 19 -11.71 2.10 12.31
C LYS A 19 -12.31 0.70 12.15
N CYS A 20 -11.88 -0.26 12.98
CA CYS A 20 -12.33 -1.65 12.88
C CYS A 20 -12.41 -2.43 14.22
N GLY A 21 -12.18 -1.78 15.36
CA GLY A 21 -12.23 -2.44 16.67
C GLY A 21 -12.11 -1.46 17.83
N CYS A 22 -12.10 -1.92 19.06
CA CYS A 22 -12.10 -1.07 20.25
C CYS A 22 -10.98 -0.04 20.25
N LEU A 23 -9.73 -0.48 20.05
CA LEU A 23 -8.56 0.42 20.04
C LEU A 23 -8.68 1.48 18.92
N THR A 24 -8.98 1.04 17.70
CA THR A 24 -9.08 1.96 16.57
C THR A 24 -10.28 2.88 16.69
N SER A 25 -11.39 2.43 17.29
CA SER A 25 -12.53 3.30 17.57
C SER A 25 -12.20 4.38 18.60
N TRP A 26 -11.40 4.01 19.62
CA TRP A 26 -10.90 4.99 20.61
C TRP A 26 -9.96 6.00 19.95
N LEU A 27 -9.02 5.55 19.13
CA LEU A 27 -8.13 6.46 18.38
C LEU A 27 -8.89 7.45 17.51
N HIS A 28 -9.98 7.01 16.86
CA HIS A 28 -10.82 7.88 16.05
C HIS A 28 -11.67 8.89 16.85
N GLN A 29 -11.71 8.77 18.16
CA GLN A 29 -12.39 9.73 19.05
C GLN A 29 -11.42 10.75 19.68
N MET A 30 -10.12 10.57 19.42
CA MET A 30 -9.10 11.47 19.97
C MET A 30 -9.16 12.84 19.27
N GLU A 31 -8.90 13.87 20.06
CA GLU A 31 -8.76 15.22 19.59
C GLU A 31 -7.30 15.55 19.26
N VAL A 32 -7.09 16.50 18.36
CA VAL A 32 -5.75 16.99 18.02
C VAL A 32 -5.04 17.52 19.28
N GLY A 33 -3.81 17.12 19.46
CA GLY A 33 -2.99 17.49 20.64
C GLY A 33 -3.04 16.49 21.78
N GLN A 34 -3.93 15.51 21.76
CA GLN A 34 -3.91 14.41 22.74
C GLN A 34 -2.72 13.49 22.51
N GLN A 35 -2.18 12.95 23.60
CA GLN A 35 -1.00 12.11 23.58
C GLN A 35 -1.35 10.63 23.58
N ILE A 36 -0.61 9.86 22.78
CA ILE A 36 -0.63 8.39 22.76
C ILE A 36 0.78 7.86 22.98
N THR A 37 0.88 6.67 23.54
CA THR A 37 2.15 5.97 23.64
C THR A 37 2.20 4.90 22.56
N ILE A 38 3.28 4.90 21.79
CA ILE A 38 3.57 3.88 20.78
C ILE A 38 4.83 3.12 21.16
N ARG A 39 4.91 1.87 20.72
CA ARG A 39 6.09 1.03 20.89
C ARG A 39 6.45 0.41 19.53
N GLY A 40 7.70 0.55 19.15
CA GLY A 40 8.22 0.07 17.86
C GLY A 40 9.61 0.67 17.57
N PRO A 41 10.08 0.63 16.30
CA PRO A 41 9.45 -0.10 15.20
C PRO A 41 9.61 -1.61 15.34
N TYR A 42 8.66 -2.38 14.82
CA TYR A 42 8.69 -3.84 14.78
C TYR A 42 8.44 -4.35 13.36
N GLY A 43 8.92 -5.54 13.06
CA GLY A 43 8.75 -6.19 11.77
C GLY A 43 9.86 -5.85 10.79
N ASN A 44 9.61 -6.22 9.53
CA ASN A 44 10.53 -5.97 8.43
C ASN A 44 10.14 -4.71 7.65
N HIS A 45 11.02 -4.25 6.80
CA HIS A 45 10.82 -3.11 5.91
C HIS A 45 10.92 -3.53 4.44
N PHE A 46 10.40 -2.70 3.55
CA PHE A 46 10.67 -2.86 2.13
C PHE A 46 12.12 -2.49 1.81
N PRO A 47 12.82 -3.26 0.96
CA PRO A 47 14.25 -3.08 0.68
C PRO A 47 14.50 -1.93 -0.31
N VAL A 48 14.09 -0.72 0.05
CA VAL A 48 14.11 0.47 -0.83
C VAL A 48 15.51 0.86 -1.29
N GLU A 49 16.51 0.71 -0.43
CA GLU A 49 17.89 1.10 -0.73
C GLU A 49 18.70 0.00 -1.44
N THR A 50 18.14 -1.21 -1.54
CA THR A 50 18.82 -2.40 -2.10
C THR A 50 18.08 -2.95 -3.31
N ASP A 51 17.11 -3.83 -3.08
CA ASP A 51 16.48 -4.62 -4.16
C ASP A 51 15.55 -3.77 -5.05
N LEU A 52 15.01 -2.67 -4.53
CA LEU A 52 14.11 -1.78 -5.29
C LEU A 52 14.85 -0.64 -5.99
N LYS A 53 16.10 -0.35 -5.59
CA LYS A 53 16.88 0.75 -6.19
C LYS A 53 17.17 0.49 -7.66
N GLY A 54 16.94 1.51 -8.49
CA GLY A 54 17.13 1.44 -9.95
C GLY A 54 16.06 0.68 -10.71
N LYS A 55 15.01 0.19 -10.03
CA LYS A 55 13.94 -0.60 -10.66
C LYS A 55 12.77 0.27 -11.10
N ASP A 56 12.06 -0.22 -12.11
CA ASP A 56 10.69 0.17 -12.41
C ASP A 56 9.76 -0.50 -11.41
N LEU A 57 8.86 0.25 -10.79
CA LEU A 57 8.05 -0.22 -9.68
C LEU A 57 6.56 -0.26 -10.02
N LEU A 58 5.90 -1.34 -9.62
CA LEU A 58 4.46 -1.50 -9.66
C LEU A 58 3.92 -1.69 -8.24
N PHE A 59 3.15 -0.74 -7.77
CA PHE A 59 2.45 -0.83 -6.49
C PHE A 59 1.02 -1.29 -6.70
N ILE A 60 0.62 -2.36 -6.00
CA ILE A 60 -0.76 -2.87 -6.05
C ILE A 60 -1.35 -2.84 -4.65
N ALA A 61 -2.37 -2.04 -4.45
CA ALA A 61 -2.98 -1.84 -3.15
C ALA A 61 -4.46 -2.17 -3.11
N GLY A 62 -4.95 -2.67 -1.97
CA GLY A 62 -6.38 -2.85 -1.70
C GLY A 62 -6.82 -2.26 -0.36
N GLY A 63 -7.74 -1.33 -0.39
CA GLY A 63 -8.27 -0.67 0.81
C GLY A 63 -7.16 -0.07 1.68
N ILE A 64 -7.15 -0.39 2.98
CA ILE A 64 -6.11 0.09 3.91
C ILE A 64 -4.69 -0.45 3.61
N GLY A 65 -4.55 -1.42 2.71
CA GLY A 65 -3.26 -1.89 2.24
C GLY A 65 -2.43 -0.84 1.49
N LEU A 66 -3.01 0.31 1.15
CA LEU A 66 -2.23 1.45 0.66
C LEU A 66 -1.30 2.00 1.75
N ALA A 67 -1.69 1.96 3.02
CA ALA A 67 -0.96 2.56 4.13
C ALA A 67 0.54 2.16 4.20
N PRO A 68 0.93 0.86 4.23
CA PRO A 68 2.34 0.49 4.21
C PRO A 68 3.05 0.85 2.89
N LEU A 69 2.32 0.84 1.76
CA LEU A 69 2.90 1.20 0.47
C LEU A 69 3.09 2.71 0.31
N ARG A 70 2.25 3.53 0.95
CA ARG A 70 2.37 5.00 0.91
C ARG A 70 3.74 5.47 1.38
N SER A 71 4.27 4.90 2.44
CA SER A 71 5.62 5.22 2.93
C SER A 71 6.68 4.99 1.84
N VAL A 72 6.58 3.86 1.13
CA VAL A 72 7.51 3.51 0.04
C VAL A 72 7.30 4.42 -1.17
N ILE A 73 6.05 4.65 -1.58
CA ILE A 73 5.72 5.53 -2.71
C ILE A 73 6.31 6.92 -2.48
N ASN A 74 6.05 7.52 -1.31
CA ASN A 74 6.56 8.84 -0.98
C ASN A 74 8.09 8.86 -0.87
N TYR A 75 8.71 7.81 -0.30
CA TYR A 75 10.18 7.70 -0.31
C TYR A 75 10.75 7.67 -1.74
N VAL A 76 10.16 6.88 -2.63
CA VAL A 76 10.60 6.78 -4.03
C VAL A 76 10.36 8.11 -4.77
N ARG A 77 9.31 8.86 -4.45
CA ARG A 77 9.07 10.22 -4.95
C ARG A 77 10.16 11.19 -4.49
N ASP A 78 10.50 11.16 -3.20
CA ASP A 78 11.54 12.03 -2.60
C ASP A 78 12.94 11.74 -3.15
N LYS A 79 13.18 10.50 -3.59
CA LYS A 79 14.46 10.02 -4.16
C LYS A 79 14.31 9.63 -5.62
N ARG A 80 13.52 10.38 -6.36
CA ARG A 80 13.03 10.03 -7.70
C ARG A 80 14.13 9.62 -8.67
N GLU A 81 15.30 10.24 -8.58
CA GLU A 81 16.48 9.97 -9.41
C GLU A 81 17.07 8.56 -9.22
N ASN A 82 16.72 7.89 -8.11
CA ASN A 82 17.22 6.55 -7.80
C ASN A 82 16.31 5.42 -8.29
N TYR A 83 15.17 5.74 -8.93
CA TYR A 83 14.17 4.74 -9.34
C TYR A 83 13.70 4.98 -10.77
N GLY A 84 13.25 3.92 -11.40
CA GLY A 84 12.65 3.95 -12.73
C GLY A 84 11.20 4.45 -12.72
N SER A 85 10.38 4.01 -13.66
CA SER A 85 8.96 4.36 -13.73
C SER A 85 8.17 3.84 -12.51
N ILE A 86 7.15 4.57 -12.12
CA ILE A 86 6.26 4.21 -11.02
C ILE A 86 4.85 4.02 -11.56
N GLN A 87 4.26 2.86 -11.30
CA GLN A 87 2.86 2.60 -11.59
C GLN A 87 2.14 2.15 -10.33
N ILE A 88 0.96 2.69 -10.09
CA ILE A 88 0.14 2.40 -8.92
C ILE A 88 -1.20 1.88 -9.41
N ILE A 89 -1.60 0.68 -8.98
CA ILE A 89 -2.94 0.13 -9.16
C ILE A 89 -3.56 0.02 -7.77
N TYR A 90 -4.58 0.81 -7.51
CA TYR A 90 -5.19 0.89 -6.20
C TYR A 90 -6.71 0.76 -6.28
N GLY A 91 -7.26 -0.11 -5.46
CA GLY A 91 -8.69 -0.30 -5.37
C GLY A 91 -9.24 -0.34 -3.95
N SER A 92 -10.51 0.04 -3.82
CA SER A 92 -11.28 -0.10 -2.59
C SER A 92 -12.74 -0.44 -2.90
N ARG A 93 -13.55 -0.68 -1.84
CA ARG A 93 -14.96 -1.03 -2.03
C ARG A 93 -15.81 0.10 -2.58
N SER A 94 -15.44 1.33 -2.26
CA SER A 94 -16.10 2.56 -2.68
C SER A 94 -15.10 3.70 -2.80
N LYS A 95 -15.49 4.80 -3.41
CA LYS A 95 -14.70 6.04 -3.47
C LYS A 95 -14.37 6.56 -2.07
N ASP A 96 -15.33 6.47 -1.13
CA ASP A 96 -15.16 6.97 0.24
C ASP A 96 -14.23 6.07 1.08
N ASP A 97 -14.00 4.83 0.67
CA ASP A 97 -13.05 3.90 1.27
C ASP A 97 -11.60 4.05 0.72
N LEU A 98 -11.38 4.91 -0.29
CA LEU A 98 -10.05 5.20 -0.81
C LEU A 98 -9.26 6.02 0.21
N VAL A 99 -8.23 5.39 0.77
CA VAL A 99 -7.34 6.01 1.76
C VAL A 99 -6.44 7.03 1.06
N ASP A 100 -6.20 8.16 1.71
CA ASP A 100 -5.34 9.24 1.21
C ASP A 100 -5.70 9.73 -0.22
N TYR A 101 -7.00 9.63 -0.58
CA TYR A 101 -7.51 9.94 -1.93
C TYR A 101 -7.12 11.34 -2.41
N LYS A 102 -7.16 12.33 -1.49
CA LYS A 102 -6.77 13.69 -1.82
C LYS A 102 -5.29 13.80 -2.22
N GLU A 103 -4.40 13.15 -1.50
CA GLU A 103 -2.97 13.09 -1.82
C GLU A 103 -2.73 12.43 -3.18
N ILE A 104 -3.46 11.35 -3.46
CA ILE A 104 -3.37 10.67 -4.76
C ILE A 104 -3.71 11.61 -5.91
N ILE A 105 -4.82 12.33 -5.82
CA ILE A 105 -5.31 13.22 -6.89
C ILE A 105 -4.49 14.51 -6.96
N ASP A 106 -4.14 15.09 -5.83
CA ASP A 106 -3.51 16.40 -5.77
C ASP A 106 -1.99 16.36 -5.99
N GLU A 107 -1.37 15.22 -5.69
CA GLU A 107 0.08 15.05 -5.76
C GLU A 107 0.48 13.95 -6.73
N TRP A 108 0.20 12.66 -6.42
CA TRP A 108 0.76 11.54 -7.16
C TRP A 108 0.38 11.54 -8.65
N MET A 109 -0.89 11.85 -8.96
CA MET A 109 -1.34 11.93 -10.36
C MET A 109 -0.75 13.09 -11.14
N LYS A 110 -0.17 14.09 -10.45
CA LYS A 110 0.45 15.26 -11.09
C LYS A 110 1.96 15.10 -11.25
N ASP A 111 2.55 14.11 -10.58
CA ASP A 111 3.99 13.87 -10.65
C ASP A 111 4.38 13.23 -11.99
N THR A 112 5.39 13.78 -12.62
CA THR A 112 5.93 13.23 -13.87
C THR A 112 6.55 11.86 -13.64
N GLY A 113 6.14 10.87 -14.44
CA GLY A 113 6.66 9.49 -14.37
C GLY A 113 6.00 8.62 -13.31
N ILE A 114 4.86 9.08 -12.76
CA ILE A 114 3.96 8.26 -11.95
C ILE A 114 2.65 8.06 -12.70
N GLU A 115 2.26 6.82 -12.88
CA GLU A 115 0.97 6.42 -13.44
C GLU A 115 0.10 5.88 -12.32
N VAL A 116 -1.12 6.40 -12.17
CA VAL A 116 -2.07 5.96 -11.14
C VAL A 116 -3.34 5.44 -11.78
N ASN A 117 -3.68 4.21 -11.46
CA ASN A 117 -4.87 3.51 -11.92
C ASN A 117 -5.74 3.19 -10.70
N LEU A 118 -6.92 3.81 -10.60
CA LEU A 118 -7.84 3.65 -9.48
C LEU A 118 -9.05 2.81 -9.87
N THR A 119 -9.54 1.98 -8.96
CA THR A 119 -10.77 1.20 -9.13
C THR A 119 -11.59 1.14 -7.85
N ILE A 120 -12.91 1.00 -8.00
CA ILE A 120 -13.80 0.68 -6.89
C ILE A 120 -14.61 -0.58 -7.23
N ASP A 121 -15.03 -1.34 -6.20
CA ASP A 121 -15.69 -2.64 -6.39
C ASP A 121 -17.08 -2.52 -7.05
N ARG A 122 -17.76 -1.38 -6.90
CA ARG A 122 -19.14 -1.15 -7.34
C ARG A 122 -19.32 0.27 -7.84
N GLU A 123 -20.21 0.44 -8.80
CA GLU A 123 -20.64 1.75 -9.28
C GLU A 123 -21.09 2.65 -8.12
N GLN A 124 -20.68 3.89 -8.17
CA GLN A 124 -21.01 4.92 -7.18
C GLN A 124 -21.20 6.26 -7.89
N GLU A 125 -22.20 7.03 -7.48
CA GLU A 125 -22.42 8.37 -7.98
C GLU A 125 -21.18 9.27 -7.76
N GLY A 126 -20.78 10.00 -8.79
CA GLY A 126 -19.58 10.86 -8.75
C GLY A 126 -18.26 10.09 -8.82
N TRP A 127 -18.29 8.86 -9.32
CA TRP A 127 -17.11 8.09 -9.70
C TRP A 127 -17.07 7.87 -11.21
N ASP A 128 -16.03 8.43 -11.87
CA ASP A 128 -15.83 8.33 -13.32
C ASP A 128 -14.67 7.38 -13.68
N GLY A 129 -14.03 6.76 -12.66
CA GLY A 129 -12.94 5.83 -12.83
C GLY A 129 -13.41 4.39 -13.10
N HIS A 130 -12.47 3.46 -13.14
CA HIS A 130 -12.75 2.04 -13.36
C HIS A 130 -13.59 1.44 -12.23
N VAL A 131 -14.46 0.49 -12.58
CA VAL A 131 -15.28 -0.29 -11.63
C VAL A 131 -14.96 -1.77 -11.80
N GLY A 132 -14.44 -2.38 -10.76
CA GLY A 132 -14.06 -3.79 -10.74
C GLY A 132 -13.06 -4.12 -9.63
N PHE A 133 -12.85 -5.41 -9.42
CA PHE A 133 -11.90 -5.89 -8.42
C PHE A 133 -10.45 -5.75 -8.90
N VAL A 134 -9.56 -5.38 -7.98
CA VAL A 134 -8.11 -5.17 -8.24
C VAL A 134 -7.47 -6.29 -9.07
N PRO A 135 -7.69 -7.61 -8.81
CA PRO A 135 -7.06 -8.66 -9.61
C PRO A 135 -7.44 -8.64 -11.10
N ASN A 136 -8.70 -8.31 -11.42
CA ASN A 136 -9.17 -8.18 -12.80
C ASN A 136 -8.60 -6.90 -13.42
N PHE A 137 -8.65 -5.81 -12.69
CA PHE A 137 -8.13 -4.53 -13.15
C PHE A 137 -6.63 -4.58 -13.46
N VAL A 138 -5.84 -5.36 -12.70
CA VAL A 138 -4.43 -5.62 -13.02
C VAL A 138 -4.27 -6.27 -14.39
N LYS A 139 -5.14 -7.23 -14.76
CA LYS A 139 -5.12 -7.85 -16.08
C LYS A 139 -5.51 -6.88 -17.19
N GLU A 140 -6.47 -6.01 -16.94
CA GLU A 140 -6.95 -5.01 -17.91
C GLU A 140 -5.89 -3.91 -18.14
N VAL A 141 -5.27 -3.43 -17.08
CA VAL A 141 -4.15 -2.46 -17.15
C VAL A 141 -2.95 -3.07 -17.85
N ASN A 142 -2.74 -4.38 -17.70
CA ASN A 142 -1.66 -5.14 -18.33
C ASN A 142 -0.27 -4.47 -18.16
N PRO A 143 0.21 -4.32 -16.91
CA PRO A 143 1.45 -3.62 -16.63
C PRO A 143 2.66 -4.33 -17.23
N ASP A 144 3.73 -3.58 -17.51
CA ASP A 144 4.99 -4.12 -18.01
C ASP A 144 5.57 -5.15 -17.03
N ILE A 145 5.82 -6.37 -17.54
CA ILE A 145 6.29 -7.52 -16.76
C ILE A 145 7.73 -7.36 -16.25
N SER A 146 8.46 -6.37 -16.71
CA SER A 146 9.82 -6.07 -16.21
C SER A 146 9.81 -5.36 -14.84
N LYS A 147 8.65 -4.86 -14.41
CA LYS A 147 8.52 -4.11 -13.15
C LYS A 147 8.65 -5.01 -11.93
N THR A 148 9.23 -4.45 -10.88
CA THR A 148 9.20 -5.05 -9.54
C THR A 148 7.90 -4.68 -8.84
N VAL A 149 7.19 -5.68 -8.32
CA VAL A 149 5.85 -5.53 -7.76
C VAL A 149 5.89 -5.46 -6.24
N LEU A 150 5.20 -4.47 -5.68
CA LEU A 150 4.92 -4.39 -4.25
C LEU A 150 3.40 -4.48 -4.04
N ILE A 151 2.94 -5.50 -3.33
CA ILE A 151 1.52 -5.74 -3.12
C ILE A 151 1.14 -5.76 -1.65
N CYS A 152 0.06 -5.04 -1.30
CA CYS A 152 -0.52 -5.06 0.03
C CYS A 152 -2.05 -4.89 -0.03
N GLY A 153 -2.76 -5.66 0.80
CA GLY A 153 -4.21 -5.59 0.88
C GLY A 153 -4.83 -6.80 1.58
N PRO A 154 -6.13 -6.98 1.46
CA PRO A 154 -6.82 -8.16 2.00
C PRO A 154 -6.23 -9.46 1.44
N PRO A 155 -6.08 -10.52 2.27
CA PRO A 155 -5.47 -11.79 1.83
C PRO A 155 -6.11 -12.38 0.58
N ILE A 156 -7.42 -12.26 0.44
CA ILE A 156 -8.14 -12.75 -0.73
C ILE A 156 -7.77 -11.98 -2.01
N MET A 157 -7.61 -10.66 -1.91
CA MET A 157 -7.16 -9.83 -3.03
C MET A 157 -5.72 -10.20 -3.42
N ILE A 158 -4.81 -10.32 -2.45
CA ILE A 158 -3.41 -10.72 -2.70
C ILE A 158 -3.38 -12.05 -3.44
N LYS A 159 -4.11 -13.07 -2.95
CA LYS A 159 -4.17 -14.39 -3.56
C LYS A 159 -4.56 -14.35 -5.04
N PHE A 160 -5.64 -13.65 -5.38
CA PHE A 160 -6.09 -13.55 -6.77
C PHE A 160 -5.20 -12.66 -7.63
N THR A 161 -4.62 -11.61 -7.05
CA THR A 161 -3.66 -10.75 -7.76
C THR A 161 -2.36 -11.50 -8.11
N LEU A 162 -1.85 -12.32 -7.19
CA LEU A 162 -0.70 -13.18 -7.49
C LEU A 162 -0.99 -14.14 -8.64
N GLY A 163 -2.21 -14.70 -8.69
CA GLY A 163 -2.66 -15.50 -9.83
C GLY A 163 -2.68 -14.70 -11.13
N ALA A 164 -3.23 -13.48 -11.10
CA ALA A 164 -3.27 -12.58 -12.25
C ALA A 164 -1.86 -12.20 -12.74
N LEU A 165 -0.96 -11.86 -11.84
CA LEU A 165 0.44 -11.54 -12.17
C LEU A 165 1.15 -12.74 -12.82
N LYS A 166 0.94 -13.95 -12.29
CA LYS A 166 1.49 -15.17 -12.88
C LYS A 166 0.96 -15.43 -14.31
N GLU A 167 -0.34 -15.23 -14.54
CA GLU A 167 -0.94 -15.35 -15.87
C GLU A 167 -0.39 -14.31 -16.86
N LEU A 168 -0.02 -13.11 -16.38
CA LEU A 168 0.62 -12.06 -17.18
C LEU A 168 2.10 -12.33 -17.45
N GLY A 169 2.73 -13.27 -16.73
CA GLY A 169 4.14 -13.65 -16.92
C GLY A 169 5.12 -13.03 -15.92
N PHE A 170 4.64 -12.44 -14.83
CA PHE A 170 5.55 -12.00 -13.76
C PHE A 170 6.18 -13.18 -13.03
N GLU A 171 7.46 -13.08 -12.75
CA GLU A 171 8.19 -14.05 -11.94
C GLU A 171 7.93 -13.84 -10.44
N GLU A 172 7.86 -14.93 -9.67
CA GLU A 172 7.62 -14.84 -8.22
C GLU A 172 8.69 -14.03 -7.48
N THR A 173 9.93 -14.04 -7.98
CA THR A 173 11.07 -13.29 -7.45
C THR A 173 10.97 -11.78 -7.60
N GLN A 174 10.06 -11.29 -8.45
CA GLN A 174 9.80 -9.86 -8.65
C GLN A 174 8.76 -9.30 -7.68
N VAL A 175 8.10 -10.15 -6.86
CA VAL A 175 6.94 -9.75 -6.08
C VAL A 175 7.25 -9.70 -4.59
N PHE A 176 7.12 -8.52 -4.02
CA PHE A 176 7.19 -8.27 -2.58
C PHE A 176 5.77 -8.10 -2.02
N THR A 177 5.45 -8.83 -0.97
CA THR A 177 4.15 -8.72 -0.30
C THR A 177 4.31 -8.47 1.19
N THR A 178 3.38 -7.71 1.76
CA THR A 178 3.24 -7.63 3.20
C THR A 178 2.29 -8.72 3.70
N MET A 179 2.66 -9.36 4.79
CA MET A 179 1.81 -10.33 5.47
C MET A 179 1.50 -9.82 6.87
N GLU A 180 0.51 -8.93 6.96
CA GLU A 180 0.10 -8.36 8.24
C GLU A 180 -0.73 -9.35 9.04
N LEU A 181 -0.12 -9.93 10.06
CA LEU A 181 -0.79 -10.73 11.06
C LEU A 181 -1.11 -9.89 12.31
N ARG A 182 -2.08 -10.36 13.09
CA ARG A 182 -2.45 -9.70 14.35
C ARG A 182 -1.31 -9.78 15.37
N MET A 183 -0.36 -8.88 15.29
CA MET A 183 0.75 -8.78 16.24
C MET A 183 0.24 -8.50 17.64
N LYS A 184 0.79 -9.20 18.64
CA LYS A 184 0.57 -8.95 20.08
C LYS A 184 1.85 -8.53 20.79
N CYS A 185 2.81 -9.46 20.97
CA CYS A 185 4.03 -9.16 21.73
C CYS A 185 5.04 -8.30 20.97
N GLY A 186 5.08 -8.37 19.65
CA GLY A 186 6.06 -7.67 18.79
C GLY A 186 7.50 -8.19 18.86
N VAL A 187 7.74 -9.28 19.61
CA VAL A 187 9.08 -9.86 19.84
C VAL A 187 9.16 -11.35 19.50
N GLY A 188 8.22 -11.86 18.70
CA GLY A 188 8.22 -13.27 18.26
C GLY A 188 7.81 -14.32 19.32
N LYS A 189 7.62 -13.92 20.57
CA LYS A 189 7.43 -14.85 21.69
C LYS A 189 6.05 -15.52 21.74
N CYS A 190 4.98 -14.82 21.33
CA CYS A 190 3.61 -15.36 21.45
C CYS A 190 3.14 -16.19 20.26
N GLY A 191 3.94 -16.32 19.20
CA GLY A 191 3.61 -17.09 17.99
C GLY A 191 2.47 -16.54 17.12
N ARG A 192 1.94 -15.33 17.42
CA ARG A 192 0.76 -14.79 16.74
C ARG A 192 1.03 -14.27 15.31
N CYS A 193 2.27 -13.89 15.03
CA CYS A 193 2.71 -13.39 13.74
C CYS A 193 3.70 -14.32 13.01
N ASN A 194 3.79 -15.57 13.44
CA ASN A 194 4.56 -16.58 12.73
C ASN A 194 3.76 -17.07 11.51
N ILE A 195 4.47 -17.27 10.42
CA ILE A 195 3.95 -17.81 9.16
C ILE A 195 4.62 -19.16 8.93
N GLY A 196 3.81 -20.20 8.84
CA GLY A 196 4.26 -21.57 8.52
C GLY A 196 4.66 -22.39 9.69
#